data_ce80e21603990564495f2f625c7a4324
#
_entry.id   ce80e21603990564495f2f625c7a4324
#
_cell.length_a   1.000
_cell.length_b   1.000
_cell.length_c   1.000
_cell.angle_alpha   90.00
_cell.angle_beta   90.00
_cell.angle_gamma   90.00
#
_symmetry.space_group_name_H-M   'P 1'
#
loop_
_entity.id
_entity.type
_entity.pdbx_description
1 polymer ?
#
loop_
_entity_poly.entity_id
_entity_poly.type
_entity_poly.pdbx_seq_one_letter_code
_entity_poly.pdbx_strand_id
1 'polypeptide(L)'
;KCLRNNNKNIVLFIITSYMGYLDDAMDEGVFRYINKPLERPVIMRGLHKALLLCSKSQSKKINIEYKGDNVIIEQDSIICIESLVRKRYIKTDTKSYISLKSLSYWQSVLDEDKFFLVNKSFIVNIDRVERFTDKYIELKGIEEPIDLSREKRTAFKQKMLLYLAGQE
;
A
#
# COMPACT_ATOMS: atom_id res chain seq x y z
N LYS A 1 -15.36 24.68 3.57
CA LYS A 1 -16.34 24.02 2.66
C LYS A 1 -15.84 23.91 1.22
N CYS A 2 -15.29 24.95 0.59
CA CYS A 2 -14.84 24.89 -0.82
C CYS A 2 -13.75 23.85 -1.12
N LEU A 3 -12.78 23.63 -0.24
CA LEU A 3 -11.64 22.72 -0.50
C LEU A 3 -12.05 21.24 -0.55
N ARG A 4 -13.01 20.80 0.25
CA ARG A 4 -13.48 19.41 0.29
C ARG A 4 -14.44 19.04 -0.84
N ASN A 5 -15.15 20.00 -1.41
CA ASN A 5 -16.05 19.74 -2.54
C ASN A 5 -15.31 19.28 -3.80
N ASN A 6 -14.03 19.68 -3.95
CA ASN A 6 -13.22 19.32 -5.12
C ASN A 6 -12.34 18.07 -4.90
N ASN A 7 -12.09 17.67 -3.64
CA ASN A 7 -11.27 16.49 -3.36
C ASN A 7 -11.57 15.93 -1.97
N LYS A 8 -12.17 14.74 -1.92
CA LYS A 8 -12.56 14.05 -0.67
C LYS A 8 -11.37 13.57 0.18
N ASN A 9 -10.15 13.57 -0.39
CA ASN A 9 -8.95 13.03 0.26
C ASN A 9 -8.02 14.09 0.82
N ILE A 10 -8.50 15.33 0.98
CA ILE A 10 -7.70 16.41 1.58
C ILE A 10 -7.64 16.23 3.10
N VAL A 11 -6.44 16.20 3.64
CA VAL A 11 -6.16 16.28 5.08
C VAL A 11 -5.81 17.72 5.42
N LEU A 12 -6.66 18.37 6.23
CA LEU A 12 -6.55 19.78 6.54
C LEU A 12 -5.91 20.00 7.92
N PHE A 13 -4.80 20.74 7.94
CA PHE A 13 -4.18 21.24 9.17
C PHE A 13 -4.45 22.73 9.32
N ILE A 14 -4.82 23.17 10.53
CA ILE A 14 -4.86 24.57 10.88
C ILE A 14 -3.69 24.88 11.82
N ILE A 15 -2.89 25.87 11.48
CA ILE A 15 -1.73 26.33 12.25
C ILE A 15 -1.94 27.79 12.63
N THR A 16 -2.14 28.08 13.91
CA THR A 16 -2.48 29.43 14.39
C THR A 16 -1.99 29.67 15.81
N SER A 17 -1.83 30.91 16.19
CA SER A 17 -1.64 31.33 17.60
C SER A 17 -2.95 31.66 18.31
N TYR A 18 -4.10 31.55 17.61
CA TYR A 18 -5.41 31.95 18.12
C TYR A 18 -6.29 30.72 18.35
N MET A 19 -6.77 30.54 19.58
CA MET A 19 -7.53 29.35 20.01
C MET A 19 -9.04 29.48 19.84
N GLY A 20 -9.56 30.67 19.55
CA GLY A 20 -11.00 30.95 19.57
C GLY A 20 -11.83 30.26 18.48
N TYR A 21 -11.21 29.60 17.49
CA TYR A 21 -11.91 28.90 16.42
C TYR A 21 -11.70 27.38 16.44
N LEU A 22 -11.35 26.83 17.61
CA LEU A 22 -11.09 25.39 17.71
C LEU A 22 -12.34 24.56 17.45
N ASP A 23 -13.47 24.94 18.05
CA ASP A 23 -14.74 24.22 17.91
C ASP A 23 -15.27 24.29 16.47
N ASP A 24 -15.26 25.48 15.85
CA ASP A 24 -15.65 25.66 14.45
C ASP A 24 -14.76 24.86 13.49
N ALA A 25 -13.46 24.75 13.79
CA ALA A 25 -12.52 23.96 13.00
C ALA A 25 -12.79 22.46 13.12
N MET A 26 -13.17 21.99 14.29
CA MET A 26 -13.54 20.57 14.54
C MET A 26 -14.83 20.21 13.79
N ASP A 27 -15.82 21.08 13.78
CA ASP A 27 -17.07 20.87 13.04
C ASP A 27 -16.86 20.81 11.51
N GLU A 28 -15.90 21.57 10.98
CA GLU A 28 -15.50 21.51 9.58
C GLU A 28 -14.59 20.30 9.25
N GLY A 29 -14.36 19.41 10.23
CA GLY A 29 -13.62 18.16 10.08
C GLY A 29 -12.12 18.37 9.82
N VAL A 30 -11.50 19.39 10.41
CA VAL A 30 -10.05 19.59 10.39
C VAL A 30 -9.37 18.39 11.03
N PHE A 31 -8.36 17.86 10.35
CA PHE A 31 -7.61 16.70 10.83
C PHE A 31 -6.80 17.03 12.09
N ARG A 32 -6.18 18.22 12.10
CA ARG A 32 -5.40 18.67 13.23
C ARG A 32 -5.31 20.18 13.33
N TYR A 33 -5.48 20.66 14.53
CA TYR A 33 -5.24 22.04 14.94
C TYR A 33 -3.89 22.10 15.67
N ILE A 34 -2.98 22.99 15.27
CA ILE A 34 -1.63 23.11 15.84
C ILE A 34 -1.41 24.56 16.27
N ASN A 35 -1.06 24.73 17.53
CA ASN A 35 -0.71 26.04 18.08
C ASN A 35 0.72 26.47 17.68
N LYS A 36 0.89 27.76 17.45
CA LYS A 36 2.20 28.39 17.38
C LYS A 36 2.72 28.63 18.82
N PRO A 37 4.03 28.46 19.11
CA PRO A 37 5.12 28.11 18.18
C PRO A 37 5.07 26.66 17.72
N LEU A 38 5.58 26.41 16.50
CA LEU A 38 5.55 25.09 15.87
C LEU A 38 6.64 24.20 16.47
N GLU A 39 6.24 23.14 17.15
CA GLU A 39 7.14 22.11 17.62
C GLU A 39 7.31 21.00 16.58
N ARG A 40 8.54 20.78 16.14
CA ARG A 40 8.86 19.76 15.12
C ARG A 40 8.28 18.38 15.44
N PRO A 41 8.37 17.82 16.67
CA PRO A 41 7.80 16.51 16.99
C PRO A 41 6.27 16.45 16.80
N VAL A 42 5.57 17.55 17.12
CA VAL A 42 4.10 17.63 17.01
C VAL A 42 3.67 17.63 15.54
N ILE A 43 4.38 18.40 14.69
CA ILE A 43 4.13 18.45 13.25
C ILE A 43 4.42 17.10 12.60
N MET A 44 5.58 16.50 12.90
CA MET A 44 5.99 15.23 12.31
C MET A 44 5.00 14.10 12.63
N ARG A 45 4.54 13.98 13.87
CA ARG A 45 3.49 13.03 14.25
C ARG A 45 2.17 13.29 13.50
N GLY A 46 1.82 14.56 13.31
CA GLY A 46 0.62 14.95 12.56
C GLY A 46 0.72 14.55 11.09
N LEU A 47 1.83 14.88 10.44
CA LEU A 47 2.10 14.55 9.03
C LEU A 47 2.13 13.04 8.81
N HIS A 48 2.79 12.28 9.69
CA HIS A 48 2.83 10.83 9.60
C HIS A 48 1.42 10.20 9.63
N LYS A 49 0.58 10.63 10.59
CA LYS A 49 -0.83 10.18 10.63
C LYS A 49 -1.62 10.59 9.39
N ALA A 50 -1.40 11.78 8.86
CA ALA A 50 -2.04 12.26 7.65
C ALA A 50 -1.64 11.41 6.42
N LEU A 51 -0.36 11.09 6.27
CA LEU A 51 0.14 10.23 5.20
C LEU A 51 -0.49 8.84 5.26
N LEU A 52 -0.60 8.24 6.45
CA LEU A 52 -1.28 6.95 6.65
C LEU A 52 -2.77 6.99 6.25
N LEU A 53 -3.46 8.10 6.51
CA LEU A 53 -4.85 8.28 6.08
C LEU A 53 -4.96 8.44 4.56
N CYS A 54 -4.08 9.23 3.95
CA CYS A 54 -4.04 9.43 2.51
C CYS A 54 -3.69 8.14 1.76
N SER A 55 -2.77 7.34 2.27
CA SER A 55 -2.39 6.06 1.66
C SER A 55 -3.51 5.02 1.73
N LYS A 56 -4.27 4.98 2.82
CA LYS A 56 -5.45 4.10 2.95
C LYS A 56 -6.62 4.49 2.03
N SER A 57 -6.67 5.73 1.58
CA SER A 57 -7.83 6.26 0.84
C SER A 57 -7.74 6.04 -0.69
N GLN A 58 -6.63 5.54 -1.21
CA GLN A 58 -6.42 5.32 -2.66
C GLN A 58 -5.83 3.95 -2.96
N SER A 59 -6.54 2.89 -2.61
CA SER A 59 -6.21 1.59 -3.21
C SER A 59 -6.42 1.69 -4.73
N LYS A 60 -5.34 1.51 -5.49
CA LYS A 60 -5.39 1.48 -6.95
C LYS A 60 -6.31 0.36 -7.41
N LYS A 61 -7.30 0.67 -8.22
CA LYS A 61 -8.17 -0.33 -8.83
C LYS A 61 -7.51 -0.94 -10.06
N ILE A 62 -7.55 -2.24 -10.15
CA ILE A 62 -6.95 -3.02 -11.22
C ILE A 62 -8.05 -3.81 -11.91
N ASN A 63 -8.04 -3.79 -13.26
CA ASN A 63 -8.91 -4.62 -14.07
C ASN A 63 -8.22 -5.96 -14.37
N ILE A 64 -8.93 -7.06 -14.09
CA ILE A 64 -8.54 -8.42 -14.42
C ILE A 64 -9.56 -8.98 -15.39
N GLU A 65 -9.10 -9.40 -16.56
CA GLU A 65 -9.91 -10.20 -17.47
C GLU A 65 -9.96 -11.65 -16.94
N TYR A 66 -11.15 -12.09 -16.52
CA TYR A 66 -11.39 -13.40 -15.92
C TYR A 66 -12.62 -14.06 -16.50
N LYS A 67 -12.46 -15.21 -17.16
CA LYS A 67 -13.56 -15.96 -17.82
C LYS A 67 -14.39 -15.16 -18.82
N GLY A 68 -13.77 -14.19 -19.49
CA GLY A 68 -14.45 -13.31 -20.46
C GLY A 68 -15.05 -12.03 -19.85
N ASP A 69 -15.08 -11.92 -18.54
CA ASP A 69 -15.56 -10.74 -17.82
C ASP A 69 -14.39 -9.84 -17.36
N ASN A 70 -14.66 -8.56 -17.23
CA ASN A 70 -13.76 -7.60 -16.61
C ASN A 70 -14.08 -7.46 -15.12
N VAL A 71 -13.18 -7.93 -14.28
CA VAL A 71 -13.31 -7.84 -12.82
C VAL A 71 -12.41 -6.74 -12.28
N ILE A 72 -13.00 -5.77 -11.59
CA ILE A 72 -12.26 -4.69 -10.94
C ILE A 72 -12.00 -5.08 -9.49
N ILE A 73 -10.73 -5.14 -9.11
CA ILE A 73 -10.30 -5.42 -7.74
C ILE A 73 -9.45 -4.27 -7.19
N GLU A 74 -9.39 -4.15 -5.89
CA GLU A 74 -8.45 -3.27 -5.24
C GLU A 74 -7.06 -3.92 -5.19
N GLN A 75 -6.03 -3.18 -5.56
CA GLN A 75 -4.65 -3.66 -5.57
C GLN A 75 -4.23 -4.20 -4.18
N ASP A 76 -4.68 -3.54 -3.11
CA ASP A 76 -4.34 -3.89 -1.73
C ASP A 76 -4.96 -5.24 -1.28
N SER A 77 -5.96 -5.74 -2.01
CA SER A 77 -6.51 -7.08 -1.79
C SER A 77 -5.62 -8.20 -2.33
N ILE A 78 -4.64 -7.88 -3.19
CA ILE A 78 -3.73 -8.87 -3.79
C ILE A 78 -2.67 -9.25 -2.75
N ILE A 79 -2.54 -10.55 -2.50
CA ILE A 79 -1.51 -11.13 -1.64
C ILE A 79 -0.23 -11.39 -2.45
N CYS A 80 -0.37 -12.09 -3.57
CA CYS A 80 0.72 -12.37 -4.50
C CYS A 80 0.20 -12.73 -5.88
N ILE A 81 1.09 -12.68 -6.86
CA ILE A 81 0.85 -13.21 -8.21
C ILE A 81 1.84 -14.33 -8.46
N GLU A 82 1.31 -15.52 -8.72
CA GLU A 82 2.07 -16.73 -9.01
C GLU A 82 2.03 -17.07 -10.50
N SER A 83 3.16 -17.35 -11.10
CA SER A 83 3.28 -17.84 -12.47
C SER A 83 3.41 -19.36 -12.48
N LEU A 84 2.37 -20.05 -12.94
CA LEU A 84 2.35 -21.50 -13.05
C LEU A 84 1.78 -21.91 -14.41
N VAL A 85 2.51 -22.79 -15.14
CA VAL A 85 2.09 -23.40 -16.41
C VAL A 85 1.42 -22.41 -17.37
N ARG A 86 2.14 -21.36 -17.78
CA ARG A 86 1.68 -20.28 -18.69
C ARG A 86 0.50 -19.43 -18.21
N LYS A 87 -0.01 -19.65 -17.01
CA LYS A 87 -1.06 -18.85 -16.37
C LYS A 87 -0.48 -18.06 -15.19
N ARG A 88 -1.15 -16.98 -14.82
CA ARG A 88 -0.85 -16.20 -13.62
C ARG A 88 -2.02 -16.29 -12.69
N TYR A 89 -1.76 -16.71 -11.48
CA TYR A 89 -2.74 -16.80 -10.40
C TYR A 89 -2.59 -15.58 -9.52
N ILE A 90 -3.58 -14.69 -9.57
CA ILE A 90 -3.64 -13.49 -8.74
C ILE A 90 -4.39 -13.90 -7.48
N LYS A 91 -3.66 -14.15 -6.41
CA LYS A 91 -4.21 -14.57 -5.11
C LYS A 91 -4.62 -13.33 -4.32
N THR A 92 -5.88 -13.29 -3.89
CA THR A 92 -6.43 -12.21 -3.06
C THR A 92 -6.95 -12.76 -1.74
N ASP A 93 -7.37 -11.87 -0.84
CA ASP A 93 -7.94 -12.27 0.46
C ASP A 93 -9.17 -13.18 0.34
N THR A 94 -9.91 -13.11 -0.78
CA THR A 94 -11.19 -13.81 -0.93
C THR A 94 -11.13 -14.96 -1.92
N LYS A 95 -10.39 -14.80 -3.03
CA LYS A 95 -10.31 -15.81 -4.10
C LYS A 95 -9.09 -15.60 -4.99
N SER A 96 -8.85 -16.58 -5.88
CA SER A 96 -7.79 -16.48 -6.89
C SER A 96 -8.40 -16.22 -8.27
N TYR A 97 -7.77 -15.31 -9.02
CA TYR A 97 -8.10 -15.04 -10.41
C TYR A 97 -7.01 -15.57 -11.32
N ILE A 98 -7.38 -15.96 -12.54
CA ILE A 98 -6.43 -16.43 -13.55
C ILE A 98 -6.28 -15.33 -14.60
N SER A 99 -5.03 -14.98 -14.92
CA SER A 99 -4.69 -14.06 -16.00
C SER A 99 -3.72 -14.69 -16.98
N LEU A 100 -3.88 -14.36 -18.26
CA LEU A 100 -2.96 -14.75 -19.33
C LEU A 100 -1.83 -13.70 -19.55
N LYS A 101 -1.92 -12.54 -18.92
CA LYS A 101 -0.91 -11.49 -18.99
C LYS A 101 0.39 -11.97 -18.33
N SER A 102 1.55 -11.50 -18.81
CA SER A 102 2.86 -11.88 -18.26
C SER A 102 3.12 -11.33 -16.86
N LEU A 103 4.09 -11.88 -16.11
CA LEU A 103 4.55 -11.27 -14.85
C LEU A 103 5.11 -9.87 -15.07
N SER A 104 5.80 -9.63 -16.19
CA SER A 104 6.33 -8.30 -16.54
C SER A 104 5.20 -7.27 -16.73
N TYR A 105 4.07 -7.68 -17.34
CA TYR A 105 2.89 -6.84 -17.41
C TYR A 105 2.38 -6.48 -16.01
N TRP A 106 2.24 -7.47 -15.12
CA TRP A 106 1.78 -7.23 -13.76
C TRP A 106 2.75 -6.36 -12.97
N GLN A 107 4.05 -6.55 -13.15
CA GLN A 107 5.06 -5.70 -12.54
C GLN A 107 4.96 -4.23 -12.99
N SER A 108 4.57 -3.96 -14.24
CA SER A 108 4.38 -2.59 -14.73
C SER A 108 3.05 -1.95 -14.30
N VAL A 109 2.04 -2.76 -13.98
CA VAL A 109 0.71 -2.28 -13.58
C VAL A 109 0.62 -2.07 -12.07
N LEU A 110 1.24 -2.95 -11.28
CA LEU A 110 1.23 -2.89 -9.82
C LEU A 110 2.09 -1.74 -9.30
N ASP A 111 1.75 -1.23 -8.13
CA ASP A 111 2.52 -0.23 -7.43
C ASP A 111 3.88 -0.82 -7.01
N GLU A 112 4.96 -0.23 -7.52
CA GLU A 112 6.31 -0.69 -7.24
C GLU A 112 6.69 -0.55 -5.75
N ASP A 113 6.06 0.35 -5.00
CA ASP A 113 6.31 0.51 -3.57
C ASP A 113 5.68 -0.61 -2.75
N LYS A 114 4.58 -1.19 -3.22
CA LYS A 114 3.85 -2.26 -2.53
C LYS A 114 4.18 -3.67 -3.03
N PHE A 115 4.66 -3.81 -4.27
CA PHE A 115 4.88 -5.11 -4.87
C PHE A 115 6.35 -5.34 -5.23
N PHE A 116 6.79 -6.58 -5.08
CA PHE A 116 8.17 -6.96 -5.39
C PHE A 116 8.24 -8.32 -6.08
N LEU A 117 9.01 -8.38 -7.21
CA LEU A 117 9.31 -9.63 -7.91
C LEU A 117 10.43 -10.37 -7.18
N VAL A 118 10.08 -11.39 -6.41
CA VAL A 118 11.01 -12.14 -5.54
C VAL A 118 11.79 -13.23 -6.28
N ASN A 119 11.19 -13.75 -7.35
CA ASN A 119 11.83 -14.72 -8.24
C ASN A 119 11.11 -14.73 -9.61
N LYS A 120 11.51 -15.59 -10.53
CA LYS A 120 10.93 -15.71 -11.89
C LYS A 120 9.44 -16.10 -11.93
N SER A 121 8.90 -16.54 -10.80
CA SER A 121 7.53 -17.07 -10.70
C SER A 121 6.61 -16.29 -9.78
N PHE A 122 7.14 -15.42 -8.90
CA PHE A 122 6.33 -14.74 -7.89
C PHE A 122 6.57 -13.24 -7.81
N ILE A 123 5.45 -12.48 -7.80
CA ILE A 123 5.39 -11.10 -7.31
C ILE A 123 4.63 -11.14 -5.98
N VAL A 124 5.18 -10.56 -4.92
CA VAL A 124 4.58 -10.53 -3.58
C VAL A 124 4.19 -9.12 -3.18
N ASN A 125 3.13 -8.99 -2.41
CA ASN A 125 2.74 -7.76 -1.76
C ASN A 125 3.53 -7.62 -0.44
N ILE A 126 4.28 -6.53 -0.30
CA ILE A 126 5.11 -6.24 0.87
C ILE A 126 4.27 -6.09 2.15
N ASP A 127 3.05 -5.53 2.03
CA ASP A 127 2.11 -5.36 3.17
C ASP A 127 1.62 -6.71 3.74
N ARG A 128 1.82 -7.81 3.00
CA ARG A 128 1.39 -9.17 3.37
C ARG A 128 2.53 -10.05 3.88
N VAL A 129 3.75 -9.52 3.97
CA VAL A 129 4.90 -10.25 4.49
C VAL A 129 4.78 -10.37 6.02
N GLU A 130 4.70 -11.61 6.51
CA GLU A 130 4.72 -11.91 7.95
C GLU A 130 6.12 -12.21 8.44
N ARG A 131 6.90 -12.92 7.61
CA ARG A 131 8.26 -13.31 7.95
C ARG A 131 9.10 -13.43 6.67
N PHE A 132 10.37 -13.12 6.76
CA PHE A 132 11.30 -13.38 5.68
C PHE A 132 12.69 -13.76 6.19
N THR A 133 13.40 -14.51 5.37
CA THR A 133 14.79 -14.92 5.57
C THR A 133 15.59 -14.63 4.30
N ASP A 134 16.86 -14.98 4.27
CA ASP A 134 17.66 -14.90 3.05
C ASP A 134 17.24 -15.93 1.97
N LYS A 135 16.37 -16.87 2.28
CA LYS A 135 15.98 -17.97 1.37
C LYS A 135 14.53 -17.93 0.96
N TYR A 136 13.63 -17.53 1.85
CA TYR A 136 12.18 -17.59 1.62
C TYR A 136 11.44 -16.47 2.34
N ILE A 137 10.19 -16.28 1.93
CA ILE A 137 9.24 -15.28 2.42
C ILE A 137 7.94 -16.00 2.78
N GLU A 138 7.38 -15.72 3.95
CA GLU A 138 6.08 -16.17 4.40
C GLU A 138 5.08 -15.00 4.27
N LEU A 139 3.94 -15.27 3.63
CA LEU A 139 2.91 -14.28 3.39
C LEU A 139 1.64 -14.65 4.16
N LYS A 140 1.00 -13.66 4.73
CA LYS A 140 -0.33 -13.80 5.33
C LYS A 140 -1.33 -14.33 4.31
N GLY A 141 -1.95 -15.48 4.63
CA GLY A 141 -2.93 -16.12 3.75
C GLY A 141 -2.34 -17.04 2.67
N ILE A 142 -1.04 -17.34 2.73
CA ILE A 142 -0.36 -18.35 1.88
C ILE A 142 0.34 -19.34 2.82
N GLU A 143 -0.01 -20.63 2.69
CA GLU A 143 0.53 -21.67 3.58
C GLU A 143 1.99 -22.00 3.29
N GLU A 144 2.38 -22.02 2.00
CA GLU A 144 3.72 -22.42 1.61
C GLU A 144 4.66 -21.19 1.50
N PRO A 145 5.88 -21.28 2.09
CA PRO A 145 6.88 -20.24 1.93
C PRO A 145 7.28 -20.06 0.46
N ILE A 146 7.47 -18.82 0.04
CA ILE A 146 7.88 -18.47 -1.31
C ILE A 146 9.40 -18.28 -1.37
N ASP A 147 10.08 -18.98 -2.26
CA ASP A 147 11.53 -18.87 -2.43
C ASP A 147 11.96 -17.47 -2.84
N LEU A 148 12.97 -16.92 -2.17
CA LEU A 148 13.62 -15.67 -2.52
C LEU A 148 14.90 -15.95 -3.32
N SER A 149 14.89 -15.57 -4.61
CA SER A 149 16.04 -15.79 -5.47
C SER A 149 17.28 -15.02 -4.98
N ARG A 150 18.47 -15.61 -5.17
CA ARG A 150 19.74 -15.03 -4.68
C ARG A 150 19.97 -13.61 -5.15
N GLU A 151 19.64 -13.33 -6.41
CA GLU A 151 19.80 -12.00 -7.03
C GLU A 151 18.89 -10.93 -6.42
N LYS A 152 17.77 -11.33 -5.82
CA LYS A 152 16.76 -10.41 -5.27
C LYS A 152 16.90 -10.15 -3.76
N ARG A 153 17.74 -10.92 -3.04
CA ARG A 153 17.87 -10.86 -1.58
C ARG A 153 18.21 -9.48 -1.06
N THR A 154 19.25 -8.87 -1.58
CA THR A 154 19.72 -7.55 -1.13
C THR A 154 18.66 -6.49 -1.38
N ALA A 155 18.10 -6.45 -2.60
CA ALA A 155 17.07 -5.49 -2.96
C ALA A 155 15.77 -5.68 -2.15
N PHE A 156 15.36 -6.92 -1.91
CA PHE A 156 14.19 -7.23 -1.08
C PHE A 156 14.39 -6.79 0.37
N LYS A 157 15.56 -7.09 0.95
CA LYS A 157 15.90 -6.69 2.33
C LYS A 157 15.90 -5.16 2.49
N GLN A 158 16.49 -4.45 1.53
CA GLN A 158 16.48 -2.98 1.55
C GLN A 158 15.04 -2.45 1.46
N LYS A 159 14.22 -3.01 0.59
CA LYS A 159 12.81 -2.62 0.45
C LYS A 159 12.02 -2.86 1.74
N MET A 160 12.22 -4.01 2.41
CA MET A 160 11.58 -4.29 3.69
C MET A 160 12.01 -3.33 4.79
N LEU A 161 13.31 -2.96 4.84
CA LEU A 161 13.81 -1.98 5.81
C LEU A 161 13.18 -0.59 5.60
N LEU A 162 13.08 -0.14 4.34
CA LEU A 162 12.42 1.13 4.02
C LEU A 162 10.93 1.10 4.35
N TYR A 163 10.26 -0.01 4.06
CA TYR A 163 8.86 -0.20 4.40
C TYR A 163 8.61 -0.13 5.91
N LEU A 164 9.42 -0.82 6.72
CA LEU A 164 9.31 -0.81 8.18
C LEU A 164 9.63 0.56 8.78
N ALA A 165 10.66 1.24 8.27
CA ALA A 165 11.02 2.60 8.71
C ALA A 165 9.94 3.64 8.41
N GLY A 166 9.10 3.41 7.40
CA GLY A 166 7.95 4.27 7.08
C GLY A 166 6.72 4.03 7.97
N GLN A 167 6.73 3.00 8.83
CA GLN A 167 5.63 2.66 9.74
C GLN A 167 5.83 3.17 11.18
N GLU A 168 7.04 3.60 11.54
CA GLU A 168 7.34 4.28 12.82
C GLU A 168 6.96 5.77 12.78
#